data_723e47dc585256ac98ff1806a3fded93
#
_entry.id   723e47dc585256ac98ff1806a3fded93
#
_cell.length_a   1.000
_cell.length_b   1.000
_cell.length_c   1.000
_cell.angle_alpha   90.00
_cell.angle_beta   90.00
_cell.angle_gamma   90.00
#
_symmetry.space_group_name_H-M   'P 1'
#
loop_
_entity.id
_entity.type
_entity.pdbx_description
1 polymer ?
#
loop_
_entity_poly.entity_id
_entity_poly.type
_entity_poly.pdbx_seq_one_letter_code
_entity_poly.pdbx_strand_id
1 'polypeptide(L)'
;MRKVKGIKADGIGLKSKTLSDRRCYSAQSLFAFESNKSWLLILFFNFIIIPISSFAQKKRTKMNDKQIVIYQLLPRLFGNKNTTNIPYGTIQQNGSGKFNDITDKALDGIKELHVNYVWYTGVLAHASLTDYSAYGIKPDDADVVKGRAGSPYAIRDYYDVDPDLAVDVKNRMKEFEALVKRTHAKNLKVLIDFIPNHVARSYHSDTKPKNVIDFGANDDVTVAFSPRNDFYYIPGQPLVVPTNGQKTPLSVLQDGKFDENPAKATGNNVFSAQPKYDDWYETIKLNYGVDYQNSEKQYFDPIPPVWLKMRDILIFWTHKGVDGFRCDMAEMVPIAFWNWVIPQVKKVNPDLIFIGEAYNPKVYKQYLDEGKFDYLYDKVGLYDGLKRLIRNEPNADVKDIRFIWQQESAGFGHHMLRFLENHDEERIASAAFAGKAELALPAMVVSATLGGGPVMLYFGQEVGEPGKGQEGFGGDDNRTTIFDYWGVPNHQKWMNGGLFDGHKLNGAQQNLRNYYKQLLKVTSKSDAVLNGKIYEVPVTGNMNNRMYAFIRYSGKQRLLVVANFDRNQTLSANIEIPDQVLKAKSSVPVTELLTDKKLNIPAGTNIPVTLAPVSAQVIEF
;
A
#
# COMPACT_ATOMS: atom_id res chain seq x y z
N MET A 1 12.36 -48.78 -9.29
CA MET A 1 13.53 -49.30 -8.52
C MET A 1 14.80 -48.66 -9.07
N ARG A 2 15.36 -47.75 -8.31
CA ARG A 2 16.80 -47.45 -8.22
C ARG A 2 16.97 -46.42 -7.12
N LYS A 3 17.60 -46.87 -6.03
CA LYS A 3 18.01 -46.07 -4.86
C LYS A 3 19.14 -45.12 -5.26
N VAL A 4 19.09 -43.88 -4.82
CA VAL A 4 20.25 -43.00 -4.73
C VAL A 4 20.47 -42.62 -3.27
N LYS A 5 21.71 -42.82 -2.85
CA LYS A 5 22.22 -42.71 -1.48
C LYS A 5 22.35 -41.27 -1.03
N GLY A 6 22.13 -41.07 0.27
CA GLY A 6 22.36 -39.82 0.94
C GLY A 6 23.85 -39.44 1.05
N ILE A 7 24.08 -38.14 1.12
CA ILE A 7 25.36 -37.53 1.50
C ILE A 7 25.14 -36.80 2.81
N LYS A 8 25.96 -37.13 3.81
CA LYS A 8 26.03 -36.50 5.13
C LYS A 8 26.66 -35.11 5.02
N ALA A 9 26.10 -34.16 5.72
CA ALA A 9 26.72 -32.86 6.01
C ALA A 9 27.55 -32.97 7.29
N ASP A 10 28.84 -32.64 7.19
CA ASP A 10 29.73 -32.49 8.32
C ASP A 10 29.61 -31.10 8.92
N GLY A 11 29.44 -31.07 10.25
CA GLY A 11 29.34 -29.86 11.03
C GLY A 11 30.70 -29.23 11.29
N ILE A 12 30.74 -27.91 11.23
CA ILE A 12 31.83 -27.11 11.80
C ILE A 12 31.29 -26.31 12.97
N GLY A 13 31.68 -26.72 14.16
CA GLY A 13 31.39 -26.01 15.39
C GLY A 13 32.26 -24.76 15.57
N LEU A 14 31.65 -23.65 15.93
CA LEU A 14 32.35 -22.47 16.45
C LEU A 14 31.98 -22.26 17.91
N LYS A 15 32.99 -22.32 18.72
CA LYS A 15 32.97 -22.17 20.19
C LYS A 15 32.66 -20.72 20.59
N SER A 16 31.73 -20.57 21.52
CA SER A 16 31.50 -19.37 22.30
C SER A 16 32.71 -19.09 23.21
N LYS A 17 33.17 -17.85 23.28
CA LYS A 17 33.97 -17.32 24.38
C LYS A 17 33.22 -16.19 25.05
N THR A 18 32.78 -16.46 26.25
CA THR A 18 32.41 -15.49 27.29
C THR A 18 33.67 -14.82 27.82
N LEU A 19 33.65 -13.52 27.99
CA LEU A 19 34.53 -12.78 28.89
C LEU A 19 33.73 -11.65 29.55
N SER A 20 33.46 -11.86 30.84
CA SER A 20 33.16 -10.85 31.84
C SER A 20 34.46 -10.08 32.16
N ASP A 21 34.41 -8.77 32.31
CA ASP A 21 34.85 -8.13 33.56
C ASP A 21 34.54 -6.63 33.57
N ARG A 22 34.13 -6.23 34.75
CA ARG A 22 33.82 -4.90 35.24
C ARG A 22 35.08 -4.01 35.33
N ARG A 23 34.90 -2.69 35.21
CA ARG A 23 35.41 -1.71 36.18
C ARG A 23 34.77 -0.35 36.05
N CYS A 24 34.17 0.10 37.14
CA CYS A 24 33.81 1.47 37.47
C CYS A 24 35.09 2.35 37.64
N TYR A 25 35.00 3.61 37.20
CA TYR A 25 35.74 4.69 37.82
C TYR A 25 34.87 5.92 37.98
N SER A 26 34.64 6.28 39.23
CA SER A 26 34.18 7.58 39.71
C SER A 26 35.37 8.53 39.80
N ALA A 27 35.17 9.80 39.46
CA ALA A 27 36.02 10.87 39.94
C ALA A 27 35.18 12.12 40.16
N GLN A 28 34.94 12.39 41.44
CA GLN A 28 34.61 13.72 41.98
C GLN A 28 35.88 14.55 42.05
N SER A 29 35.78 15.84 41.72
CA SER A 29 36.70 16.84 42.24
C SER A 29 35.94 18.12 42.59
N LEU A 30 35.90 18.39 43.89
CA LEU A 30 35.62 19.66 44.55
C LEU A 30 36.69 20.69 44.17
N PHE A 31 36.31 21.94 43.97
CA PHE A 31 37.12 23.07 44.45
C PHE A 31 36.19 24.21 44.95
N ALA A 32 36.67 24.77 46.09
CA ALA A 32 35.98 25.68 46.97
C ALA A 32 36.25 27.14 46.64
N PHE A 33 35.30 27.94 47.05
CA PHE A 33 35.29 29.32 47.51
C PHE A 33 36.56 30.17 47.44
N GLU A 34 36.39 31.41 46.91
CA GLU A 34 36.81 32.60 47.63
C GLU A 34 35.91 33.81 47.33
N SER A 35 35.54 34.53 48.41
CA SER A 35 34.72 35.71 48.50
C SER A 35 35.54 36.97 48.26
N ASN A 36 35.00 38.00 47.62
CA ASN A 36 35.27 39.38 48.00
C ASN A 36 34.10 40.33 47.70
N LYS A 37 33.80 41.09 48.75
CA LYS A 37 32.80 42.17 48.82
C LYS A 37 33.22 43.41 48.01
N SER A 38 32.30 44.10 47.36
CA SER A 38 31.99 45.51 47.69
C SER A 38 31.15 46.24 46.67
N TRP A 39 30.18 46.91 47.18
CA TRP A 39 29.54 48.21 46.85
C TRP A 39 28.32 48.25 45.92
N LEU A 40 27.24 48.70 46.56
CA LEU A 40 25.93 49.16 46.08
C LEU A 40 26.07 50.19 44.96
N LEU A 41 25.17 50.03 43.97
CA LEU A 41 24.51 51.19 43.32
C LEU A 41 23.09 50.74 42.92
N ILE A 42 22.11 51.37 43.60
CA ILE A 42 20.68 51.19 43.39
C ILE A 42 20.30 51.97 42.14
N LEU A 43 19.85 51.28 41.09
CA LEU A 43 19.08 51.88 40.00
C LEU A 43 17.77 51.12 39.89
N PHE A 44 16.68 51.82 40.26
CA PHE A 44 15.30 51.38 40.05
C PHE A 44 15.01 51.30 38.57
N PHE A 45 14.98 50.09 38.03
CA PHE A 45 14.31 49.81 36.75
C PHE A 45 13.01 49.08 37.06
N ASN A 46 11.88 49.73 36.78
CA ASN A 46 10.57 49.12 36.75
C ASN A 46 10.55 48.05 35.66
N PHE A 47 10.76 46.79 36.04
CA PHE A 47 10.46 45.65 35.15
C PHE A 47 8.94 45.41 35.21
N ILE A 48 8.26 45.79 34.14
CA ILE A 48 6.92 45.28 33.82
C ILE A 48 7.10 43.79 33.52
N ILE A 49 6.72 42.96 34.50
CA ILE A 49 6.59 41.51 34.29
C ILE A 49 5.37 41.29 33.42
N ILE A 50 5.58 41.16 32.11
CA ILE A 50 4.57 40.60 31.21
C ILE A 50 4.63 39.07 31.44
N PRO A 51 3.55 38.43 31.91
CA PRO A 51 3.53 36.99 32.00
C PRO A 51 3.55 36.43 30.55
N ILE A 52 4.68 35.89 30.15
CA ILE A 52 4.74 35.03 28.96
C ILE A 52 3.95 33.77 29.32
N SER A 53 2.62 33.83 29.13
CA SER A 53 1.81 32.64 29.04
C SER A 53 2.30 31.86 27.81
N SER A 54 3.13 30.83 28.01
CA SER A 54 3.42 29.85 26.99
C SER A 54 2.12 29.14 26.63
N PHE A 55 1.44 29.68 25.63
CA PHE A 55 0.44 28.90 24.91
C PHE A 55 1.13 27.76 24.22
N ALA A 56 1.39 26.67 24.94
CA ALA A 56 1.49 25.37 24.35
C ALA A 56 0.13 25.07 23.70
N GLN A 57 -0.01 25.49 22.46
CA GLN A 57 -1.14 25.13 21.63
C GLN A 57 -1.08 23.61 21.45
N LYS A 58 -1.73 22.87 22.36
CA LYS A 58 -2.04 21.45 22.13
C LYS A 58 -2.74 21.42 20.79
N LYS A 59 -2.01 20.97 19.73
CA LYS A 59 -2.58 20.65 18.44
C LYS A 59 -3.74 19.68 18.75
N ARG A 60 -4.97 20.18 18.76
CA ARG A 60 -6.16 19.33 18.76
C ARG A 60 -6.02 18.50 17.51
N THR A 61 -5.70 17.22 17.66
CA THR A 61 -5.86 16.24 16.60
C THR A 61 -7.29 16.38 16.10
N LYS A 62 -7.43 16.81 14.85
CA LYS A 62 -8.74 16.91 14.18
C LYS A 62 -9.32 15.50 14.27
N MET A 63 -10.40 15.31 15.02
CA MET A 63 -11.09 14.02 15.07
C MET A 63 -11.49 13.68 13.64
N ASN A 64 -11.12 12.51 13.15
CA ASN A 64 -11.56 12.04 11.85
C ASN A 64 -13.05 11.74 11.93
N ASP A 65 -13.84 12.44 11.13
CA ASP A 65 -15.29 12.22 11.08
C ASP A 65 -15.67 10.94 10.31
N LYS A 66 -14.75 10.41 9.50
CA LYS A 66 -14.96 9.21 8.68
C LYS A 66 -13.65 8.45 8.50
N GLN A 67 -13.73 7.12 8.44
CA GLN A 67 -12.63 6.28 8.03
C GLN A 67 -12.31 6.51 6.54
N ILE A 68 -11.02 6.51 6.21
CA ILE A 68 -10.60 6.47 4.81
C ILE A 68 -10.85 5.06 4.30
N VAL A 69 -11.68 4.95 3.29
CA VAL A 69 -11.97 3.71 2.57
C VAL A 69 -11.57 3.91 1.12
N ILE A 70 -10.57 3.15 0.68
CA ILE A 70 -9.97 3.25 -0.64
C ILE A 70 -10.50 2.14 -1.53
N TYR A 71 -10.87 2.46 -2.76
CA TYR A 71 -11.12 1.50 -3.82
C TYR A 71 -10.00 1.61 -4.85
N GLN A 72 -9.11 0.62 -4.89
CA GLN A 72 -8.03 0.55 -5.85
C GLN A 72 -8.53 -0.08 -7.15
N LEU A 73 -8.21 0.51 -8.28
CA LEU A 73 -8.51 -0.05 -9.61
C LEU A 73 -7.44 0.33 -10.63
N LEU A 74 -7.22 -0.56 -11.60
CA LEU A 74 -6.46 -0.29 -12.81
C LEU A 74 -7.44 0.14 -13.92
N PRO A 75 -7.43 1.39 -14.41
CA PRO A 75 -8.36 1.84 -15.45
C PRO A 75 -8.34 0.94 -16.67
N ARG A 76 -7.16 0.45 -17.09
CA ARG A 76 -6.97 -0.45 -18.23
C ARG A 76 -7.80 -1.73 -18.14
N LEU A 77 -7.94 -2.29 -16.95
CA LEU A 77 -8.71 -3.51 -16.70
C LEU A 77 -10.15 -3.21 -16.27
N PHE A 78 -10.33 -2.22 -15.39
CA PHE A 78 -11.63 -1.89 -14.80
C PHE A 78 -12.69 -1.54 -15.82
N GLY A 79 -12.35 -0.73 -16.84
CA GLY A 79 -13.28 -0.32 -17.89
C GLY A 79 -13.37 -1.31 -19.06
N ASN A 80 -12.52 -2.34 -19.10
CA ASN A 80 -12.44 -3.23 -20.25
C ASN A 80 -13.67 -4.14 -20.38
N LYS A 81 -14.35 -4.05 -21.53
CA LYS A 81 -15.57 -4.82 -21.86
C LYS A 81 -15.28 -6.04 -22.73
N ASN A 82 -14.05 -6.16 -23.23
CA ASN A 82 -13.64 -7.27 -24.08
C ASN A 82 -13.42 -8.53 -23.22
N THR A 83 -13.81 -9.68 -23.74
CA THR A 83 -13.72 -10.99 -23.06
C THR A 83 -12.82 -11.98 -23.80
N THR A 84 -12.07 -11.53 -24.79
CA THR A 84 -11.25 -12.40 -25.66
C THR A 84 -10.10 -13.05 -24.85
N ASN A 85 -9.40 -12.27 -24.03
CA ASN A 85 -8.38 -12.75 -23.09
C ASN A 85 -7.32 -13.66 -23.72
N ILE A 86 -6.76 -13.26 -24.86
CA ILE A 86 -5.63 -13.95 -25.48
C ILE A 86 -4.36 -13.65 -24.67
N PRO A 87 -3.61 -14.65 -24.18
CA PRO A 87 -2.34 -14.40 -23.50
C PRO A 87 -1.40 -13.56 -24.35
N TYR A 88 -0.90 -12.46 -23.80
CA TYR A 88 -0.07 -11.46 -24.51
C TYR A 88 -0.73 -10.85 -25.76
N GLY A 89 -2.05 -10.85 -25.83
CA GLY A 89 -2.82 -10.24 -26.93
C GLY A 89 -2.61 -8.74 -27.01
N THR A 90 -2.74 -8.20 -28.22
CA THR A 90 -2.67 -6.75 -28.46
C THR A 90 -3.88 -6.02 -27.86
N ILE A 91 -3.78 -4.70 -27.74
CA ILE A 91 -4.92 -3.86 -27.33
C ILE A 91 -6.12 -4.03 -28.26
N GLN A 92 -5.91 -4.28 -29.56
CA GLN A 92 -6.97 -4.53 -30.52
C GLN A 92 -7.67 -5.88 -30.30
N GLN A 93 -6.92 -6.89 -29.82
CA GLN A 93 -7.45 -8.22 -29.51
C GLN A 93 -8.19 -8.26 -28.18
N ASN A 94 -7.58 -7.76 -27.13
CA ASN A 94 -8.07 -7.91 -25.75
C ASN A 94 -8.82 -6.67 -25.22
N GLY A 95 -8.70 -5.55 -25.91
CA GLY A 95 -9.29 -4.28 -25.44
C GLY A 95 -8.53 -3.67 -24.29
N SER A 96 -8.88 -2.45 -23.94
CA SER A 96 -8.40 -1.70 -22.79
C SER A 96 -9.50 -0.80 -22.26
N GLY A 97 -9.69 -0.75 -20.95
CA GLY A 97 -10.53 0.25 -20.32
C GLY A 97 -9.96 1.66 -20.51
N LYS A 98 -10.83 2.64 -20.53
CA LYS A 98 -10.51 4.05 -20.77
C LYS A 98 -10.92 4.92 -19.58
N PHE A 99 -10.31 6.10 -19.43
CA PHE A 99 -10.74 7.09 -18.44
C PHE A 99 -12.26 7.39 -18.56
N ASN A 100 -12.77 7.38 -19.77
CA ASN A 100 -14.17 7.64 -20.06
C ASN A 100 -15.11 6.46 -19.75
N ASP A 101 -14.59 5.23 -19.56
CA ASP A 101 -15.37 4.09 -19.08
C ASP A 101 -15.68 4.18 -17.58
N ILE A 102 -14.90 4.96 -16.82
CA ILE A 102 -15.17 5.23 -15.41
C ILE A 102 -16.22 6.34 -15.32
N THR A 103 -17.45 5.97 -15.63
CA THR A 103 -18.61 6.86 -15.72
C THR A 103 -19.14 7.28 -14.35
N ASP A 104 -20.10 8.22 -14.34
CA ASP A 104 -20.86 8.55 -13.12
C ASP A 104 -21.49 7.33 -12.46
N LYS A 105 -22.03 6.40 -13.27
CA LYS A 105 -22.61 5.14 -12.77
C LYS A 105 -21.58 4.24 -12.12
N ALA A 106 -20.38 4.14 -12.72
CA ALA A 106 -19.27 3.38 -12.12
C ALA A 106 -18.89 3.95 -10.77
N LEU A 107 -18.73 5.28 -10.68
CA LEU A 107 -18.38 5.97 -9.44
C LEU A 107 -19.49 5.88 -8.38
N ASP A 108 -20.77 5.94 -8.77
CA ASP A 108 -21.89 5.73 -7.88
C ASP A 108 -21.89 4.30 -7.32
N GLY A 109 -21.65 3.29 -8.17
CA GLY A 109 -21.53 1.90 -7.75
C GLY A 109 -20.34 1.64 -6.82
N ILE A 110 -19.20 2.31 -7.02
CA ILE A 110 -18.06 2.29 -6.09
C ILE A 110 -18.46 2.96 -4.76
N LYS A 111 -19.10 4.12 -4.81
CA LYS A 111 -19.52 4.88 -3.63
C LYS A 111 -20.53 4.14 -2.77
N GLU A 112 -21.36 3.27 -3.35
CA GLU A 112 -22.26 2.39 -2.60
C GLU A 112 -21.55 1.49 -1.59
N LEU A 113 -20.28 1.18 -1.79
CA LEU A 113 -19.42 0.47 -0.84
C LEU A 113 -18.89 1.37 0.29
N HIS A 114 -19.44 2.58 0.46
CA HIS A 114 -18.97 3.57 1.44
C HIS A 114 -17.52 4.02 1.26
N VAL A 115 -16.99 3.87 0.05
CA VAL A 115 -15.69 4.37 -0.38
C VAL A 115 -15.68 5.90 -0.41
N ASN A 116 -14.54 6.50 -0.06
CA ASN A 116 -14.33 7.95 -0.15
C ASN A 116 -13.04 8.33 -0.88
N TYR A 117 -12.18 7.38 -1.24
CA TYR A 117 -11.02 7.56 -2.10
C TYR A 117 -11.00 6.50 -3.21
N VAL A 118 -10.69 6.91 -4.44
CA VAL A 118 -10.40 6.00 -5.55
C VAL A 118 -8.92 6.11 -5.89
N TRP A 119 -8.21 4.98 -5.84
CA TRP A 119 -6.83 4.92 -6.28
C TRP A 119 -6.79 4.36 -7.70
N TYR A 120 -6.45 5.22 -8.65
CA TYR A 120 -6.25 4.88 -10.05
C TYR A 120 -4.81 4.43 -10.25
N THR A 121 -4.57 3.12 -10.30
CA THR A 121 -3.26 2.51 -10.52
C THR A 121 -2.91 2.51 -12.01
N GLY A 122 -1.64 2.83 -12.35
CA GLY A 122 -1.14 2.76 -13.72
C GLY A 122 -1.61 3.92 -14.61
N VAL A 123 -1.82 5.10 -14.04
CA VAL A 123 -2.22 6.30 -14.78
C VAL A 123 -1.06 6.92 -15.55
N LEU A 124 0.16 6.92 -14.95
CA LEU A 124 1.34 7.54 -15.55
C LEU A 124 1.77 6.81 -16.82
N ALA A 125 2.26 7.54 -17.81
CA ALA A 125 2.81 6.97 -19.03
C ALA A 125 4.00 6.07 -18.70
N HIS A 126 3.90 4.80 -19.07
CA HIS A 126 4.91 3.77 -18.82
C HIS A 126 5.31 3.05 -20.11
N ALA A 127 6.43 2.34 -20.08
CA ALA A 127 6.93 1.61 -21.24
C ALA A 127 5.96 0.53 -21.68
N SER A 128 5.61 0.49 -22.97
CA SER A 128 4.68 -0.48 -23.55
C SER A 128 5.02 -0.83 -25.00
N LEU A 129 4.47 -1.96 -25.49
CA LEU A 129 4.64 -2.41 -26.87
C LEU A 129 3.55 -1.87 -27.81
N THR A 130 2.65 -1.04 -27.34
CA THR A 130 1.58 -0.48 -28.18
C THR A 130 2.08 0.73 -28.94
N ASP A 131 1.83 0.73 -30.26
CA ASP A 131 2.31 1.76 -31.16
C ASP A 131 1.36 2.96 -31.20
N TYR A 132 1.86 4.11 -30.77
CA TYR A 132 1.23 5.42 -30.86
C TYR A 132 2.10 6.41 -31.66
N SER A 133 2.92 5.92 -32.60
CA SER A 133 3.80 6.76 -33.44
C SER A 133 3.09 7.85 -34.20
N ALA A 134 1.81 7.63 -34.56
CA ALA A 134 0.93 8.66 -35.15
C ALA A 134 0.72 9.87 -34.23
N TYR A 135 1.03 9.74 -32.94
CA TYR A 135 0.94 10.78 -31.91
C TYR A 135 2.31 11.17 -31.35
N GLY A 136 3.40 10.68 -31.96
CA GLY A 136 4.77 10.93 -31.53
C GLY A 136 5.30 9.95 -30.46
N ILE A 137 4.49 8.99 -30.01
CA ILE A 137 4.86 8.00 -28.97
C ILE A 137 5.13 6.68 -29.66
N LYS A 138 6.42 6.32 -29.80
CA LYS A 138 6.83 5.03 -30.38
C LYS A 138 6.68 3.90 -29.36
N PRO A 139 6.46 2.65 -29.81
CA PRO A 139 6.53 1.50 -28.93
C PRO A 139 7.92 1.38 -28.35
N ASP A 140 8.01 0.90 -27.12
CA ASP A 140 9.28 0.63 -26.47
C ASP A 140 9.85 -0.70 -26.93
N ASP A 141 11.12 -0.95 -26.64
CA ASP A 141 11.84 -2.15 -27.04
C ASP A 141 11.33 -3.36 -26.22
N ALA A 142 10.96 -4.44 -26.94
CA ALA A 142 10.39 -5.62 -26.34
C ALA A 142 11.34 -6.37 -25.38
N ASP A 143 12.64 -6.14 -25.50
CA ASP A 143 13.64 -6.73 -24.62
C ASP A 143 13.68 -6.10 -23.24
N VAL A 144 13.06 -4.93 -23.05
CA VAL A 144 13.01 -4.20 -21.77
C VAL A 144 11.59 -3.80 -21.34
N VAL A 145 10.59 -4.52 -21.83
CA VAL A 145 9.16 -4.34 -21.46
C VAL A 145 8.58 -5.63 -20.93
N LYS A 146 7.89 -5.61 -19.80
CA LYS A 146 7.14 -6.75 -19.24
C LYS A 146 5.74 -6.81 -19.81
N GLY A 147 5.35 -7.96 -20.35
CA GLY A 147 4.04 -8.16 -20.96
C GLY A 147 3.82 -7.33 -22.23
N ARG A 148 2.59 -7.25 -22.69
CA ARG A 148 2.23 -6.48 -23.90
C ARG A 148 1.97 -5.00 -23.58
N ALA A 149 1.27 -4.74 -22.49
CA ALA A 149 0.89 -3.39 -22.08
C ALA A 149 1.96 -2.71 -21.19
N GLY A 150 3.00 -3.43 -20.80
CA GLY A 150 4.07 -2.93 -19.97
C GLY A 150 3.73 -2.86 -18.48
N SER A 151 4.76 -2.71 -17.65
CA SER A 151 4.61 -2.49 -16.23
C SER A 151 4.14 -1.06 -15.93
N PRO A 152 3.06 -0.87 -15.20
CA PRO A 152 2.63 0.48 -14.76
C PRO A 152 3.65 1.16 -13.83
N TYR A 153 4.68 0.44 -13.41
CA TYR A 153 5.77 0.92 -12.57
C TYR A 153 7.07 1.21 -13.34
N ALA A 154 7.16 0.85 -14.62
CA ALA A 154 8.26 1.24 -15.50
C ALA A 154 7.91 2.58 -16.19
N ILE A 155 8.00 3.70 -15.45
CA ILE A 155 7.58 5.02 -15.92
C ILE A 155 8.45 5.49 -17.08
N ARG A 156 7.80 5.84 -18.19
CA ARG A 156 8.43 6.42 -19.38
C ARG A 156 8.38 7.95 -19.36
N ASP A 157 7.26 8.52 -18.89
CA ASP A 157 7.07 9.98 -18.77
C ASP A 157 6.28 10.34 -17.52
N TYR A 158 6.88 11.09 -16.60
CA TYR A 158 6.20 11.55 -15.39
C TYR A 158 5.21 12.69 -15.61
N TYR A 159 5.25 13.35 -16.75
CA TYR A 159 4.41 14.51 -17.04
C TYR A 159 3.23 14.16 -17.95
N ASP A 160 3.05 12.88 -18.24
CA ASP A 160 1.99 12.38 -19.11
C ASP A 160 1.20 11.21 -18.50
N VAL A 161 0.07 10.94 -19.08
CA VAL A 161 -0.75 9.76 -18.77
C VAL A 161 -0.59 8.71 -19.86
N ASP A 162 -0.78 7.45 -19.48
CA ASP A 162 -0.74 6.31 -20.40
C ASP A 162 -1.73 6.49 -21.55
N PRO A 163 -1.26 6.49 -22.81
CA PRO A 163 -2.10 6.66 -23.98
C PRO A 163 -3.15 5.54 -24.16
N ASP A 164 -2.89 4.35 -23.63
CA ASP A 164 -3.85 3.23 -23.62
C ASP A 164 -5.17 3.59 -22.94
N LEU A 165 -5.14 4.53 -21.99
CA LEU A 165 -6.28 4.89 -21.15
C LEU A 165 -7.19 5.97 -21.77
N ALA A 166 -6.78 6.58 -22.87
CA ALA A 166 -7.55 7.61 -23.54
C ALA A 166 -8.38 7.06 -24.72
N VAL A 167 -9.53 7.66 -24.97
CA VAL A 167 -10.29 7.49 -26.21
C VAL A 167 -9.67 8.34 -27.32
N ASP A 168 -9.30 9.57 -27.01
CA ASP A 168 -8.55 10.46 -27.89
C ASP A 168 -7.15 10.70 -27.32
N VAL A 169 -6.16 10.01 -27.89
CA VAL A 169 -4.77 10.04 -27.45
C VAL A 169 -4.19 11.48 -27.45
N LYS A 170 -4.61 12.36 -28.36
CA LYS A 170 -4.19 13.77 -28.38
C LYS A 170 -4.68 14.55 -27.16
N ASN A 171 -5.81 14.14 -26.62
CA ASN A 171 -6.46 14.78 -25.48
C ASN A 171 -6.37 13.94 -24.19
N ARG A 172 -5.48 12.94 -24.12
CA ARG A 172 -5.34 11.99 -23.00
C ARG A 172 -5.27 12.65 -21.61
N MET A 173 -4.47 13.71 -21.48
CA MET A 173 -4.38 14.47 -20.23
C MET A 173 -5.71 15.15 -19.87
N LYS A 174 -6.44 15.69 -20.84
CA LYS A 174 -7.76 16.30 -20.61
C LYS A 174 -8.80 15.24 -20.20
N GLU A 175 -8.71 14.03 -20.75
CA GLU A 175 -9.59 12.93 -20.34
C GLU A 175 -9.33 12.50 -18.91
N PHE A 176 -8.07 12.46 -18.47
CA PHE A 176 -7.72 12.24 -17.09
C PHE A 176 -8.22 13.37 -16.17
N GLU A 177 -7.98 14.63 -16.52
CA GLU A 177 -8.49 15.78 -15.75
C GLU A 177 -10.03 15.76 -15.66
N ALA A 178 -10.71 15.30 -16.71
CA ALA A 178 -12.17 15.12 -16.71
C ALA A 178 -12.59 13.97 -15.78
N LEU A 179 -11.79 12.87 -15.68
CA LEU A 179 -12.02 11.80 -14.71
C LEU A 179 -11.85 12.32 -13.28
N VAL A 180 -10.80 13.09 -12.99
CA VAL A 180 -10.59 13.71 -11.67
C VAL A 180 -11.79 14.57 -11.28
N LYS A 181 -12.23 15.45 -12.17
CA LYS A 181 -13.43 16.30 -11.97
C LYS A 181 -14.69 15.46 -11.70
N ARG A 182 -14.91 14.40 -12.48
CA ARG A 182 -16.06 13.50 -12.34
C ARG A 182 -16.04 12.77 -10.99
N THR A 183 -14.85 12.33 -10.56
CA THR A 183 -14.65 11.69 -9.25
C THR A 183 -14.96 12.66 -8.12
N HIS A 184 -14.46 13.89 -8.18
CA HIS A 184 -14.76 14.93 -7.19
C HIS A 184 -16.25 15.31 -7.16
N ALA A 185 -16.93 15.35 -8.31
CA ALA A 185 -18.37 15.60 -8.38
C ALA A 185 -19.20 14.54 -7.62
N LYS A 186 -18.66 13.34 -7.44
CA LYS A 186 -19.25 12.28 -6.60
C LYS A 186 -18.84 12.37 -5.12
N ASN A 187 -18.11 13.41 -4.69
CA ASN A 187 -17.51 13.53 -3.37
C ASN A 187 -16.57 12.35 -3.04
N LEU A 188 -15.85 11.89 -4.04
CA LEU A 188 -14.74 10.94 -3.93
C LEU A 188 -13.44 11.69 -4.16
N LYS A 189 -12.37 11.25 -3.52
CA LYS A 189 -11.02 11.77 -3.69
C LYS A 189 -10.19 10.86 -4.58
N VAL A 190 -9.15 11.42 -5.19
CA VAL A 190 -8.30 10.74 -6.18
C VAL A 190 -6.92 10.48 -5.61
N LEU A 191 -6.48 9.22 -5.67
CA LEU A 191 -5.09 8.80 -5.46
C LEU A 191 -4.52 8.29 -6.77
N ILE A 192 -3.23 8.55 -7.00
CA ILE A 192 -2.44 7.93 -8.06
C ILE A 192 -1.13 7.38 -7.48
N ASP A 193 -0.47 6.50 -8.25
CA ASP A 193 0.87 6.06 -7.90
C ASP A 193 1.90 7.16 -8.14
N PHE A 194 2.90 7.20 -7.27
CA PHE A 194 4.14 7.92 -7.45
C PHE A 194 5.29 6.92 -7.31
N ILE A 195 6.08 6.77 -8.36
CA ILE A 195 7.16 5.79 -8.44
C ILE A 195 8.50 6.51 -8.27
N PRO A 196 9.03 6.68 -7.05
CA PRO A 196 10.21 7.50 -6.82
C PRO A 196 11.52 6.74 -7.02
N ASN A 197 11.51 5.41 -6.91
CA ASN A 197 12.74 4.62 -6.82
C ASN A 197 13.42 4.37 -8.18
N HIS A 198 12.64 4.27 -9.25
CA HIS A 198 13.12 3.86 -10.57
C HIS A 198 12.24 4.40 -11.69
N VAL A 199 12.74 4.28 -12.90
CA VAL A 199 12.03 4.59 -14.16
C VAL A 199 12.26 3.47 -15.18
N ALA A 200 11.53 3.50 -16.31
CA ALA A 200 11.80 2.59 -17.44
C ALA A 200 13.21 2.83 -18.02
N ARG A 201 13.81 1.79 -18.63
CA ARG A 201 15.08 1.99 -19.36
C ARG A 201 14.94 2.95 -20.54
N SER A 202 13.78 2.97 -21.16
CA SER A 202 13.41 3.88 -22.25
C SER A 202 12.89 5.23 -21.78
N TYR A 203 13.16 5.64 -20.51
CA TYR A 203 12.66 6.90 -19.97
C TYR A 203 12.94 8.08 -20.90
N HIS A 204 11.90 8.75 -21.31
CA HIS A 204 11.94 9.98 -22.08
C HIS A 204 10.61 10.72 -21.94
N SER A 205 10.65 12.00 -21.57
CA SER A 205 9.43 12.80 -21.45
C SER A 205 9.17 13.61 -22.71
N ASP A 206 8.07 13.27 -23.39
CA ASP A 206 7.59 13.98 -24.58
C ASP A 206 6.76 15.23 -24.24
N THR A 207 6.21 15.29 -23.01
CA THR A 207 5.23 16.30 -22.60
C THR A 207 5.67 17.20 -21.45
N LYS A 208 6.91 17.06 -21.00
CA LYS A 208 7.46 17.87 -19.90
C LYS A 208 7.36 19.38 -20.16
N PRO A 209 7.20 20.21 -19.12
CA PRO A 209 7.31 21.66 -19.25
C PRO A 209 8.63 22.08 -19.90
N LYS A 210 8.61 23.18 -20.66
CA LYS A 210 9.78 23.63 -21.46
C LYS A 210 11.10 23.76 -20.72
N ASN A 211 11.08 24.07 -19.43
CA ASN A 211 12.28 24.28 -18.62
C ASN A 211 12.67 23.03 -17.81
N VAL A 212 11.99 21.90 -17.99
CA VAL A 212 12.32 20.66 -17.32
C VAL A 212 13.37 19.90 -18.10
N ILE A 213 14.43 19.52 -17.39
CA ILE A 213 15.52 18.69 -17.92
C ILE A 213 15.22 17.24 -17.56
N ASP A 214 15.21 16.35 -18.55
CA ASP A 214 14.99 14.91 -18.34
C ASP A 214 16.01 14.30 -17.38
N PHE A 215 15.62 13.19 -16.76
CA PHE A 215 16.55 12.40 -15.97
C PHE A 215 17.70 11.91 -16.87
N GLY A 216 18.93 11.98 -16.36
CA GLY A 216 20.15 11.56 -17.03
C GLY A 216 20.73 12.53 -18.07
N ALA A 217 20.02 13.59 -18.44
CA ALA A 217 20.46 14.49 -19.52
C ALA A 217 21.76 15.25 -19.21
N ASN A 218 22.10 15.43 -17.95
CA ASN A 218 23.34 16.13 -17.52
C ASN A 218 24.29 15.21 -16.74
N ASP A 219 24.08 13.88 -16.80
CA ASP A 219 24.88 12.92 -16.05
C ASP A 219 26.29 12.74 -16.62
N ASP A 220 27.28 12.63 -15.75
CA ASP A 220 28.61 12.14 -16.10
C ASP A 220 28.57 10.60 -16.14
N VAL A 221 28.50 10.07 -17.36
CA VAL A 221 28.40 8.61 -17.61
C VAL A 221 29.76 7.90 -17.47
N THR A 222 30.84 8.63 -17.23
CA THR A 222 32.20 8.06 -17.08
C THR A 222 32.48 7.55 -15.67
N VAL A 223 31.63 7.90 -14.70
CA VAL A 223 31.74 7.52 -13.28
C VAL A 223 30.58 6.63 -12.86
N ALA A 224 30.83 5.65 -11.98
CA ALA A 224 29.79 4.75 -11.48
C ALA A 224 28.78 5.49 -10.59
N PHE A 225 29.26 6.44 -9.80
CA PHE A 225 28.45 7.26 -8.91
C PHE A 225 28.95 8.72 -8.93
N SER A 226 28.00 9.63 -8.97
CA SER A 226 28.17 11.05 -8.62
C SER A 226 26.88 11.52 -7.96
N PRO A 227 26.92 12.28 -6.85
CA PRO A 227 25.69 12.82 -6.23
C PRO A 227 24.98 13.85 -7.12
N ARG A 228 25.58 14.23 -8.25
CA ARG A 228 25.00 15.13 -9.26
C ARG A 228 24.35 14.41 -10.41
N ASN A 229 24.58 13.08 -10.56
CA ASN A 229 23.94 12.23 -11.56
C ASN A 229 22.53 11.82 -11.11
N ASP A 230 21.65 11.68 -12.07
CA ASP A 230 20.30 11.15 -11.83
C ASP A 230 20.27 9.62 -11.74
N PHE A 231 21.27 8.94 -12.35
CA PHE A 231 21.38 7.48 -12.39
C PHE A 231 22.74 6.99 -11.88
N TYR A 232 22.82 5.67 -11.65
CA TYR A 232 24.07 4.95 -11.40
C TYR A 232 24.50 4.22 -12.66
N TYR A 233 25.79 4.30 -13.01
CA TYR A 233 26.35 3.74 -14.24
C TYR A 233 27.30 2.60 -13.95
N ILE A 234 27.51 1.74 -14.98
CA ILE A 234 28.57 0.73 -15.04
C ILE A 234 29.53 1.14 -16.16
N PRO A 235 30.51 2.03 -15.89
CA PRO A 235 31.32 2.66 -16.93
C PRO A 235 32.05 1.66 -17.82
N GLY A 236 32.02 1.88 -19.14
CA GLY A 236 32.70 1.05 -20.13
C GLY A 236 32.07 -0.31 -20.41
N GLN A 237 30.89 -0.59 -19.84
CA GLN A 237 30.19 -1.86 -20.07
C GLN A 237 28.79 -1.58 -20.64
N PRO A 238 28.46 -2.09 -21.85
CA PRO A 238 27.11 -2.05 -22.38
C PRO A 238 26.19 -3.02 -21.63
N LEU A 239 24.89 -2.72 -21.61
CA LEU A 239 23.89 -3.63 -21.06
C LEU A 239 23.83 -4.93 -21.87
N VAL A 240 23.82 -6.04 -21.16
CA VAL A 240 23.49 -7.37 -21.70
C VAL A 240 22.08 -7.71 -21.22
N VAL A 241 21.13 -7.75 -22.15
CA VAL A 241 19.73 -8.05 -21.84
C VAL A 241 19.62 -9.48 -21.31
N PRO A 242 19.00 -9.70 -20.13
CA PRO A 242 18.83 -11.05 -19.61
C PRO A 242 17.75 -11.81 -20.36
N THR A 243 17.92 -13.12 -20.49
CA THR A 243 16.91 -14.04 -21.02
C THR A 243 16.47 -15.00 -19.93
N ASN A 244 15.16 -15.26 -19.84
CA ASN A 244 14.64 -16.27 -18.91
C ASN A 244 14.61 -17.70 -19.51
N GLY A 245 15.00 -17.85 -20.77
CA GLY A 245 14.96 -19.13 -21.51
C GLY A 245 13.53 -19.63 -21.83
N GLN A 246 12.50 -18.93 -21.40
CA GLN A 246 11.11 -19.28 -21.69
C GLN A 246 10.65 -18.62 -22.99
N LYS A 247 10.03 -19.42 -23.86
CA LYS A 247 9.41 -18.89 -25.08
C LYS A 247 7.98 -18.45 -24.77
N THR A 248 7.71 -17.16 -24.87
CA THR A 248 6.38 -16.58 -24.82
C THR A 248 5.97 -16.07 -26.21
N PRO A 249 4.71 -15.76 -26.47
CA PRO A 249 4.30 -15.09 -27.70
C PRO A 249 5.03 -13.76 -27.97
N LEU A 250 5.61 -13.14 -26.96
CA LEU A 250 6.41 -11.91 -27.11
C LEU A 250 7.84 -12.18 -27.60
N SER A 251 8.35 -13.41 -27.48
CA SER A 251 9.72 -13.75 -27.87
C SER A 251 10.03 -13.50 -29.35
N VAL A 252 9.00 -13.44 -30.20
CA VAL A 252 9.17 -13.08 -31.63
C VAL A 252 9.45 -11.59 -31.86
N LEU A 253 9.21 -10.75 -30.84
CA LEU A 253 9.48 -9.30 -30.85
C LEU A 253 10.82 -8.98 -30.19
N GLN A 254 11.40 -9.92 -29.48
CA GLN A 254 12.64 -9.78 -28.74
C GLN A 254 13.83 -10.23 -29.61
N ASP A 255 14.77 -9.35 -29.87
CA ASP A 255 16.00 -9.67 -30.62
C ASP A 255 17.22 -9.85 -29.71
N GLY A 256 17.04 -9.72 -28.38
CA GLY A 256 18.07 -9.86 -27.36
C GLY A 256 19.02 -8.67 -27.27
N LYS A 257 18.61 -7.51 -27.77
CA LYS A 257 19.43 -6.30 -27.78
C LYS A 257 18.66 -5.10 -27.28
N PHE A 258 19.34 -4.29 -26.52
CA PHE A 258 18.89 -2.96 -26.15
C PHE A 258 20.11 -2.05 -26.04
N ASP A 259 20.09 -0.92 -26.75
CA ASP A 259 21.25 -0.01 -26.83
C ASP A 259 21.30 0.89 -25.57
N GLU A 260 22.05 0.40 -24.57
CA GLU A 260 22.38 1.15 -23.35
C GLU A 260 23.86 0.99 -23.04
N ASN A 261 24.65 2.04 -23.34
CA ASN A 261 26.10 2.06 -23.09
C ASN A 261 26.53 3.44 -22.55
N PRO A 262 27.04 3.53 -21.30
CA PRO A 262 27.20 2.42 -20.35
C PRO A 262 25.86 1.94 -19.78
N ALA A 263 25.82 0.69 -19.32
CA ALA A 263 24.68 0.14 -18.60
C ALA A 263 24.41 0.92 -17.31
N LYS A 264 23.13 0.90 -16.86
CA LYS A 264 22.69 1.53 -15.62
C LYS A 264 22.24 0.47 -14.61
N ALA A 265 22.39 0.77 -13.33
CA ALA A 265 21.90 -0.09 -12.25
C ALA A 265 20.38 -0.28 -12.34
N THR A 266 19.88 -1.47 -12.00
CA THR A 266 18.46 -1.79 -12.00
C THR A 266 17.72 -1.20 -10.82
N GLY A 267 16.39 -1.08 -10.89
CA GLY A 267 15.55 -0.52 -9.85
C GLY A 267 15.69 -1.20 -8.48
N ASN A 268 16.04 -2.49 -8.44
CA ASN A 268 16.26 -3.25 -7.20
C ASN A 268 17.72 -3.27 -6.71
N ASN A 269 18.51 -2.24 -7.06
CA ASN A 269 19.89 -2.06 -6.59
C ASN A 269 20.90 -3.10 -7.11
N VAL A 270 20.74 -3.64 -8.33
CA VAL A 270 21.75 -4.49 -8.96
C VAL A 270 22.68 -3.62 -9.83
N PHE A 271 23.94 -3.49 -9.40
CA PHE A 271 24.99 -2.69 -10.05
C PHE A 271 25.80 -3.59 -10.99
N SER A 272 25.18 -4.06 -12.07
CA SER A 272 25.77 -4.95 -13.05
C SER A 272 25.31 -4.62 -14.45
N ALA A 273 26.21 -4.72 -15.44
CA ALA A 273 25.85 -4.63 -16.85
C ALA A 273 25.13 -5.92 -17.36
N GLN A 274 25.12 -6.98 -16.56
CA GLN A 274 24.47 -8.26 -16.86
C GLN A 274 23.50 -8.62 -15.73
N PRO A 275 22.39 -7.88 -15.56
CA PRO A 275 21.38 -8.21 -14.55
C PRO A 275 20.71 -9.55 -14.91
N LYS A 276 20.17 -10.24 -13.91
CA LYS A 276 19.33 -11.41 -14.12
C LYS A 276 17.91 -10.99 -14.51
N TYR A 277 17.13 -11.95 -15.02
CA TYR A 277 15.74 -11.69 -15.40
C TYR A 277 14.86 -11.21 -14.22
N ASP A 278 15.17 -11.65 -12.99
CA ASP A 278 14.44 -11.26 -11.78
C ASP A 278 14.96 -9.95 -11.13
N ASP A 279 15.95 -9.29 -11.73
CA ASP A 279 16.59 -8.09 -11.17
C ASP A 279 15.91 -6.78 -11.61
N TRP A 280 14.61 -6.78 -11.86
CA TRP A 280 13.87 -5.63 -12.41
C TRP A 280 14.59 -4.98 -13.59
N TYR A 281 15.09 -5.83 -14.47
CA TYR A 281 15.98 -5.45 -15.58
C TYR A 281 15.38 -4.40 -16.53
N GLU A 282 14.04 -4.30 -16.58
CA GLU A 282 13.31 -3.33 -17.37
C GLU A 282 13.33 -1.90 -16.79
N THR A 283 13.90 -1.74 -15.59
CA THR A 283 13.94 -0.46 -14.87
C THR A 283 15.38 -0.04 -14.56
N ILE A 284 15.55 1.26 -14.33
CA ILE A 284 16.82 1.88 -13.91
C ILE A 284 16.63 2.65 -12.61
N LYS A 285 17.59 2.50 -11.68
CA LYS A 285 17.58 3.12 -10.35
C LYS A 285 17.84 4.61 -10.44
N LEU A 286 17.00 5.40 -9.76
CA LEU A 286 17.21 6.82 -9.55
C LEU A 286 18.18 7.09 -8.39
N ASN A 287 19.06 8.08 -8.58
CA ASN A 287 20.13 8.40 -7.65
C ASN A 287 19.73 9.56 -6.72
N TYR A 288 19.39 9.23 -5.51
CA TYR A 288 19.07 10.19 -4.46
C TYR A 288 20.30 10.70 -3.68
N GLY A 289 21.51 10.53 -4.20
CA GLY A 289 22.74 10.93 -3.53
C GLY A 289 23.23 9.92 -2.50
N VAL A 290 22.90 8.64 -2.66
CA VAL A 290 23.38 7.53 -1.83
C VAL A 290 24.36 6.68 -2.63
N ASP A 291 25.60 6.56 -2.17
CA ASP A 291 26.61 5.69 -2.79
C ASP A 291 26.50 4.25 -2.22
N TYR A 292 25.65 3.45 -2.85
CA TYR A 292 25.38 2.06 -2.42
C TYR A 292 26.61 1.16 -2.51
N GLN A 293 27.58 1.47 -3.36
CA GLN A 293 28.81 0.67 -3.51
C GLN A 293 29.89 1.09 -2.51
N ASN A 294 29.67 2.17 -1.74
CA ASN A 294 30.58 2.69 -0.72
C ASN A 294 29.87 2.85 0.62
N SER A 295 29.43 1.72 1.19
CA SER A 295 28.75 1.64 2.50
C SER A 295 27.54 2.58 2.65
N GLU A 296 26.78 2.79 1.58
CA GLU A 296 25.59 3.65 1.53
C GLU A 296 25.85 5.09 1.99
N LYS A 297 27.06 5.60 1.69
CA LYS A 297 27.44 6.96 2.06
C LYS A 297 26.49 7.97 1.41
N GLN A 298 26.00 8.91 2.21
CA GLN A 298 24.99 9.88 1.83
C GLN A 298 25.61 11.24 1.48
N TYR A 299 25.11 11.84 0.40
CA TYR A 299 25.55 13.12 -0.12
C TYR A 299 24.31 13.98 -0.42
N PHE A 300 23.79 14.66 0.59
CA PHE A 300 22.54 15.42 0.50
C PHE A 300 22.75 16.94 0.53
N ASP A 301 23.99 17.39 0.66
CA ASP A 301 24.38 18.79 0.57
C ASP A 301 25.53 18.95 -0.43
N PRO A 302 25.32 19.66 -1.56
CA PRO A 302 24.05 20.24 -2.02
C PRO A 302 23.00 19.19 -2.37
N ILE A 303 21.71 19.56 -2.29
CA ILE A 303 20.58 18.68 -2.60
C ILE A 303 20.75 18.05 -3.98
N PRO A 304 20.62 16.70 -4.10
CA PRO A 304 20.71 15.99 -5.37
C PRO A 304 19.67 16.47 -6.41
N PRO A 305 20.00 16.52 -7.71
CA PRO A 305 19.08 16.97 -8.77
C PRO A 305 17.76 16.16 -8.80
N VAL A 306 17.80 14.85 -8.53
CA VAL A 306 16.63 13.98 -8.49
C VAL A 306 15.59 14.48 -7.47
N TRP A 307 16.01 15.01 -6.32
CA TRP A 307 15.07 15.52 -5.32
C TRP A 307 14.22 16.67 -5.85
N LEU A 308 14.85 17.59 -6.57
CA LEU A 308 14.19 18.76 -7.15
C LEU A 308 13.19 18.32 -8.24
N LYS A 309 13.63 17.41 -9.13
CA LYS A 309 12.79 16.88 -10.20
C LYS A 309 11.57 16.14 -9.64
N MET A 310 11.76 15.27 -8.64
CA MET A 310 10.67 14.51 -8.01
C MET A 310 9.70 15.41 -7.24
N ARG A 311 10.17 16.46 -6.57
CA ARG A 311 9.30 17.48 -5.97
C ARG A 311 8.42 18.14 -7.04
N ASP A 312 9.00 18.55 -8.14
CA ASP A 312 8.30 19.28 -9.20
C ASP A 312 7.26 18.38 -9.90
N ILE A 313 7.54 17.08 -10.05
CA ILE A 313 6.58 16.07 -10.51
C ILE A 313 5.40 15.95 -9.54
N LEU A 314 5.64 15.83 -8.23
CA LEU A 314 4.58 15.76 -7.23
C LEU A 314 3.70 17.03 -7.23
N ILE A 315 4.32 18.21 -7.36
CA ILE A 315 3.61 19.49 -7.46
C ILE A 315 2.79 19.55 -8.75
N PHE A 316 3.33 19.08 -9.89
CA PHE A 316 2.61 19.02 -11.16
C PHE A 316 1.31 18.22 -11.04
N TRP A 317 1.36 17.02 -10.48
CA TRP A 317 0.18 16.18 -10.30
C TRP A 317 -0.78 16.74 -9.25
N THR A 318 -0.28 17.40 -8.21
CA THR A 318 -1.10 18.14 -7.25
C THR A 318 -1.94 19.21 -7.96
N HIS A 319 -1.35 19.95 -8.91
CA HIS A 319 -2.07 20.93 -9.73
C HIS A 319 -3.07 20.30 -10.73
N LYS A 320 -2.91 19.02 -11.07
CA LYS A 320 -3.89 18.26 -11.84
C LYS A 320 -5.11 17.82 -11.00
N GLY A 321 -5.10 18.09 -9.71
CA GLY A 321 -6.22 17.87 -8.80
C GLY A 321 -6.23 16.50 -8.11
N VAL A 322 -5.11 15.77 -8.08
CA VAL A 322 -5.03 14.55 -7.25
C VAL A 322 -5.02 14.91 -5.76
N ASP A 323 -5.62 14.08 -4.92
CA ASP A 323 -5.76 14.27 -3.49
C ASP A 323 -4.72 13.52 -2.66
N GLY A 324 -3.84 12.77 -3.32
CA GLY A 324 -2.74 12.08 -2.67
C GLY A 324 -2.02 11.10 -3.56
N PHE A 325 -0.98 10.52 -2.98
CA PHE A 325 -0.06 9.62 -3.68
C PHE A 325 0.14 8.32 -2.91
N ARG A 326 0.06 7.19 -3.61
CA ARG A 326 0.67 5.94 -3.15
C ARG A 326 2.10 5.93 -3.66
N CYS A 327 3.05 5.93 -2.74
CA CYS A 327 4.48 5.96 -3.06
C CYS A 327 5.03 4.54 -3.13
N ASP A 328 5.38 4.14 -4.36
CA ASP A 328 5.94 2.84 -4.68
C ASP A 328 7.30 2.65 -4.01
N MET A 329 7.55 1.47 -3.43
CA MET A 329 8.83 1.10 -2.81
C MET A 329 9.45 2.22 -1.97
N ALA A 330 8.64 2.88 -1.13
CA ALA A 330 9.02 4.08 -0.39
C ALA A 330 10.27 3.89 0.47
N GLU A 331 10.49 2.67 1.00
CA GLU A 331 11.66 2.35 1.83
C GLU A 331 12.97 2.17 1.04
N MET A 332 12.92 2.10 -0.29
CA MET A 332 14.11 2.12 -1.15
C MET A 332 14.60 3.54 -1.47
N VAL A 333 13.92 4.56 -0.99
CA VAL A 333 14.25 5.98 -1.14
C VAL A 333 14.64 6.56 0.21
N PRO A 334 15.71 7.37 0.32
CA PRO A 334 16.18 7.89 1.60
C PRO A 334 15.10 8.65 2.35
N ILE A 335 14.98 8.38 3.65
CA ILE A 335 13.99 9.04 4.51
C ILE A 335 14.16 10.57 4.54
N ALA A 336 15.40 11.04 4.39
CA ALA A 336 15.71 12.46 4.31
C ALA A 336 15.02 13.15 3.12
N PHE A 337 14.87 12.46 1.97
CA PHE A 337 14.09 12.98 0.85
C PHE A 337 12.62 13.16 1.23
N TRP A 338 12.01 12.17 1.86
CA TRP A 338 10.61 12.24 2.27
C TRP A 338 10.36 13.35 3.27
N ASN A 339 11.24 13.49 4.27
CA ASN A 339 11.21 14.59 5.24
C ASN A 339 11.27 15.96 4.57
N TRP A 340 12.07 16.07 3.50
CA TRP A 340 12.24 17.31 2.76
C TRP A 340 11.09 17.59 1.79
N VAL A 341 10.57 16.58 1.06
CA VAL A 341 9.63 16.79 -0.04
C VAL A 341 8.18 16.89 0.42
N ILE A 342 7.72 16.02 1.33
CA ILE A 342 6.30 15.95 1.72
C ILE A 342 5.80 17.30 2.28
N PRO A 343 6.52 17.99 3.18
CA PRO A 343 6.09 19.30 3.66
C PRO A 343 6.01 20.36 2.56
N GLN A 344 6.84 20.27 1.51
CA GLN A 344 6.80 21.23 0.41
C GLN A 344 5.58 21.02 -0.48
N VAL A 345 5.26 19.77 -0.80
CA VAL A 345 4.06 19.44 -1.59
C VAL A 345 2.79 19.77 -0.79
N LYS A 346 2.77 19.52 0.51
CA LYS A 346 1.65 19.89 1.39
C LYS A 346 1.47 21.40 1.58
N LYS A 347 2.46 22.24 1.24
CA LYS A 347 2.24 23.70 1.15
C LYS A 347 1.35 24.06 -0.03
N VAL A 348 1.37 23.28 -1.12
CA VAL A 348 0.49 23.50 -2.28
C VAL A 348 -0.94 23.03 -1.98
N ASN A 349 -1.08 21.85 -1.37
CA ASN A 349 -2.36 21.34 -0.89
C ASN A 349 -2.18 20.62 0.47
N PRO A 350 -2.58 21.25 1.58
CA PRO A 350 -2.41 20.72 2.93
C PRO A 350 -3.20 19.43 3.22
N ASP A 351 -4.26 19.15 2.43
CA ASP A 351 -5.13 17.99 2.61
C ASP A 351 -4.65 16.75 1.83
N LEU A 352 -3.53 16.86 1.09
CA LEU A 352 -2.91 15.73 0.41
C LEU A 352 -2.50 14.64 1.40
N ILE A 353 -2.74 13.38 1.03
CA ILE A 353 -2.25 12.23 1.78
C ILE A 353 -1.14 11.50 1.02
N PHE A 354 -0.15 11.02 1.79
CA PHE A 354 0.95 10.19 1.30
C PHE A 354 0.87 8.82 1.95
N ILE A 355 0.75 7.79 1.11
CA ILE A 355 0.69 6.39 1.53
C ILE A 355 1.98 5.72 1.06
N GLY A 356 2.82 5.26 1.98
CA GLY A 356 4.08 4.60 1.66
C GLY A 356 3.92 3.09 1.57
N GLU A 357 4.42 2.50 0.50
CA GLU A 357 4.67 1.08 0.45
C GLU A 357 5.97 0.78 1.19
N ALA A 358 5.86 0.12 2.33
CA ALA A 358 6.97 -0.28 3.18
C ALA A 358 6.72 -1.67 3.75
N TYR A 359 7.75 -2.49 3.78
CA TYR A 359 7.67 -3.91 4.17
C TYR A 359 8.52 -4.25 5.40
N ASN A 360 9.28 -3.28 5.93
CA ASN A 360 10.10 -3.48 7.12
C ASN A 360 9.43 -2.84 8.36
N PRO A 361 8.78 -3.62 9.26
CA PRO A 361 8.11 -3.08 10.43
C PRO A 361 9.03 -2.27 11.36
N LYS A 362 10.34 -2.53 11.36
CA LYS A 362 11.31 -1.83 12.21
C LYS A 362 11.47 -0.35 11.85
N VAL A 363 11.13 0.03 10.61
CA VAL A 363 11.26 1.41 10.14
C VAL A 363 9.92 2.14 10.00
N TYR A 364 8.78 1.48 10.22
CA TYR A 364 7.45 2.10 10.07
C TYR A 364 7.33 3.41 10.85
N LYS A 365 7.68 3.36 12.15
CA LYS A 365 7.59 4.55 12.99
C LYS A 365 8.48 5.69 12.47
N GLN A 366 9.65 5.37 11.94
CA GLN A 366 10.56 6.36 11.38
C GLN A 366 9.98 7.00 10.10
N TYR A 367 9.38 6.22 9.21
CA TYR A 367 8.75 6.77 8.00
C TYR A 367 7.52 7.63 8.32
N LEU A 368 6.79 7.34 9.41
CA LEU A 368 5.70 8.19 9.87
C LEU A 368 6.23 9.48 10.52
N ASP A 369 7.14 9.38 11.47
CA ASP A 369 7.59 10.50 12.30
C ASP A 369 8.57 11.43 11.54
N GLU A 370 9.60 10.85 10.90
CA GLU A 370 10.62 11.60 10.15
C GLU A 370 10.24 11.74 8.68
N GLY A 371 9.84 10.65 8.02
CA GLY A 371 9.46 10.63 6.61
C GLY A 371 8.18 11.40 6.30
N LYS A 372 7.33 11.72 7.28
CA LYS A 372 6.08 12.50 7.18
C LYS A 372 4.98 11.83 6.37
N PHE A 373 5.03 10.51 6.19
CA PHE A 373 3.93 9.78 5.61
C PHE A 373 2.67 9.87 6.49
N ASP A 374 1.53 9.94 5.87
CA ASP A 374 0.25 9.88 6.57
C ASP A 374 -0.11 8.44 6.91
N TYR A 375 0.19 7.50 5.99
CA TYR A 375 -0.13 6.09 6.13
C TYR A 375 0.97 5.20 5.53
N LEU A 376 1.08 3.98 6.05
CA LEU A 376 1.94 2.91 5.52
C LEU A 376 1.13 1.62 5.36
N TYR A 377 1.61 0.71 4.52
CA TYR A 377 1.01 -0.61 4.34
C TYR A 377 1.15 -1.48 5.61
N ASP A 378 0.06 -2.13 6.03
CA ASP A 378 0.05 -3.17 7.06
C ASP A 378 0.11 -4.56 6.40
N LYS A 379 1.20 -4.80 5.63
CA LYS A 379 1.34 -6.00 4.79
C LYS A 379 2.04 -7.13 5.53
N VAL A 380 3.26 -6.93 5.97
CA VAL A 380 4.10 -7.98 6.56
C VAL A 380 3.55 -8.45 7.91
N GLY A 381 2.93 -7.55 8.67
CA GLY A 381 2.27 -7.89 9.91
C GLY A 381 0.87 -8.47 9.69
N LEU A 382 -0.13 -7.60 9.59
CA LEU A 382 -1.53 -8.01 9.65
C LEU A 382 -1.98 -8.80 8.42
N TYR A 383 -1.67 -8.34 7.21
CA TYR A 383 -2.06 -9.04 5.99
C TYR A 383 -1.53 -10.50 5.99
N ASP A 384 -0.21 -10.67 6.20
CA ASP A 384 0.41 -12.01 6.19
C ASP A 384 -0.12 -12.89 7.32
N GLY A 385 -0.36 -12.32 8.51
CA GLY A 385 -0.96 -13.04 9.64
C GLY A 385 -2.37 -13.53 9.33
N LEU A 386 -3.22 -12.67 8.78
CA LEU A 386 -4.59 -13.01 8.39
C LEU A 386 -4.61 -14.02 7.24
N LYS A 387 -3.72 -13.88 6.24
CA LYS A 387 -3.59 -14.83 5.14
C LYS A 387 -3.25 -16.22 5.65
N ARG A 388 -2.29 -16.37 6.58
CA ARG A 388 -1.97 -17.66 7.21
C ARG A 388 -3.17 -18.28 7.93
N LEU A 389 -3.94 -17.47 8.68
CA LEU A 389 -5.17 -17.93 9.36
C LEU A 389 -6.20 -18.42 8.35
N ILE A 390 -6.47 -17.64 7.29
CA ILE A 390 -7.44 -17.99 6.24
C ILE A 390 -7.00 -19.25 5.47
N ARG A 391 -5.72 -19.41 5.20
CA ARG A 391 -5.17 -20.62 4.56
C ARG A 391 -5.19 -21.85 5.47
N ASN A 392 -5.54 -21.65 6.74
CA ASN A 392 -5.52 -22.69 7.77
C ASN A 392 -4.13 -23.34 7.92
N GLU A 393 -3.08 -22.54 7.86
CA GLU A 393 -1.72 -23.04 8.01
C GLU A 393 -1.51 -23.62 9.43
N PRO A 394 -0.72 -24.71 9.57
CA PRO A 394 -0.59 -25.41 10.85
C PRO A 394 -0.15 -24.53 12.02
N ASN A 395 0.73 -23.56 11.76
CA ASN A 395 1.31 -22.68 12.78
C ASN A 395 0.60 -21.32 12.89
N ALA A 396 -0.49 -21.10 12.14
CA ALA A 396 -1.24 -19.85 12.23
C ALA A 396 -1.98 -19.79 13.57
N ASP A 397 -1.90 -18.64 14.23
CA ASP A 397 -2.50 -18.40 15.53
C ASP A 397 -3.05 -16.96 15.59
N VAL A 398 -4.22 -16.79 16.19
CA VAL A 398 -4.81 -15.46 16.40
C VAL A 398 -3.95 -14.54 17.30
N LYS A 399 -2.98 -15.09 18.03
CA LYS A 399 -1.98 -14.33 18.77
C LYS A 399 -1.14 -13.43 17.86
N ASP A 400 -1.00 -13.79 16.58
CA ASP A 400 -0.32 -12.95 15.59
C ASP A 400 -1.02 -11.58 15.46
N ILE A 401 -2.37 -11.57 15.46
CA ILE A 401 -3.16 -10.33 15.42
C ILE A 401 -2.86 -9.46 16.65
N ARG A 402 -2.79 -10.08 17.85
CA ARG A 402 -2.42 -9.38 19.09
C ARG A 402 -1.05 -8.75 19.00
N PHE A 403 -0.04 -9.53 18.56
CA PHE A 403 1.33 -9.07 18.44
C PHE A 403 1.42 -7.81 17.57
N ILE A 404 0.70 -7.77 16.45
CA ILE A 404 0.74 -6.66 15.50
C ILE A 404 0.27 -5.36 16.16
N TRP A 405 -0.90 -5.32 16.78
CA TRP A 405 -1.39 -4.06 17.34
C TRP A 405 -0.81 -3.69 18.71
N GLN A 406 -0.32 -4.67 19.48
CA GLN A 406 0.29 -4.41 20.79
C GLN A 406 1.79 -4.11 20.72
N GLN A 407 2.50 -4.61 19.70
CA GLN A 407 3.95 -4.50 19.59
C GLN A 407 4.36 -3.79 18.30
N GLU A 408 4.02 -4.34 17.15
CA GLU A 408 4.54 -3.90 15.87
C GLU A 408 4.04 -2.51 15.47
N SER A 409 2.73 -2.25 15.60
CA SER A 409 2.10 -0.95 15.30
C SER A 409 1.58 -0.24 16.55
N ALA A 410 2.13 -0.56 17.74
CA ALA A 410 1.71 0.02 19.00
C ALA A 410 1.79 1.56 18.99
N GLY A 411 0.65 2.20 19.26
CA GLY A 411 0.53 3.67 19.29
C GLY A 411 0.34 4.34 17.93
N PHE A 412 0.58 3.67 16.80
CA PHE A 412 0.40 4.23 15.45
C PHE A 412 -0.44 3.37 14.49
N GLY A 413 -1.15 2.35 14.99
CA GLY A 413 -1.99 1.48 14.17
C GLY A 413 -3.09 2.20 13.37
N HIS A 414 -3.42 3.45 13.72
CA HIS A 414 -4.31 4.33 12.96
C HIS A 414 -3.66 4.95 11.71
N HIS A 415 -2.35 4.83 11.56
CA HIS A 415 -1.60 5.19 10.36
C HIS A 415 -1.35 3.99 9.42
N MET A 416 -1.88 2.81 9.74
CA MET A 416 -1.66 1.61 8.93
C MET A 416 -2.82 1.39 7.97
N LEU A 417 -2.51 1.33 6.66
CA LEU A 417 -3.45 0.96 5.60
C LEU A 417 -3.61 -0.55 5.58
N ARG A 418 -4.84 -1.04 5.74
CA ARG A 418 -5.19 -2.46 5.80
C ARG A 418 -5.96 -2.92 4.58
N PHE A 419 -5.60 -4.08 4.08
CA PHE A 419 -6.19 -4.68 2.88
C PHE A 419 -6.02 -6.21 2.91
N LEU A 420 -6.73 -6.92 2.05
CA LEU A 420 -6.55 -8.35 1.80
C LEU A 420 -6.24 -8.66 0.33
N GLU A 421 -6.42 -7.70 -0.56
CA GLU A 421 -5.99 -7.75 -1.96
C GLU A 421 -5.40 -6.41 -2.38
N ASN A 422 -4.45 -6.44 -3.29
CA ASN A 422 -4.01 -5.32 -4.10
C ASN A 422 -3.55 -5.85 -5.47
N HIS A 423 -2.90 -5.02 -6.27
CA HIS A 423 -2.44 -5.38 -7.61
C HIS A 423 -1.23 -6.32 -7.64
N ASP A 424 -0.51 -6.50 -6.52
CA ASP A 424 0.67 -7.37 -6.40
C ASP A 424 0.38 -8.70 -5.72
N GLU A 425 -0.69 -8.79 -4.95
CA GLU A 425 -1.01 -9.96 -4.14
C GLU A 425 -1.99 -10.90 -4.83
N GLU A 426 -2.01 -12.18 -4.42
CA GLU A 426 -2.97 -13.14 -4.93
C GLU A 426 -4.40 -12.73 -4.56
N ARG A 427 -5.33 -13.01 -5.45
CA ARG A 427 -6.76 -12.83 -5.20
C ARG A 427 -7.24 -13.69 -4.04
N ILE A 428 -8.09 -13.16 -3.18
CA ILE A 428 -8.68 -13.91 -2.05
C ILE A 428 -9.38 -15.18 -2.53
N ALA A 429 -10.14 -15.09 -3.62
CA ALA A 429 -10.87 -16.24 -4.15
C ALA A 429 -10.00 -17.26 -4.87
N SER A 430 -8.70 -17.00 -5.04
CA SER A 430 -7.75 -17.93 -5.67
C SER A 430 -7.46 -19.14 -4.79
N ALA A 431 -6.96 -20.20 -5.42
CA ALA A 431 -6.55 -21.41 -4.72
C ALA A 431 -5.37 -21.19 -3.76
N ALA A 432 -4.49 -20.22 -4.06
CA ALA A 432 -3.34 -19.90 -3.21
C ALA A 432 -3.72 -19.10 -1.95
N PHE A 433 -4.88 -18.46 -1.89
CA PHE A 433 -5.32 -17.71 -0.72
C PHE A 433 -6.44 -18.49 0.02
N ALA A 434 -7.72 -18.17 -0.24
CA ALA A 434 -8.85 -18.76 0.48
C ALA A 434 -9.55 -19.88 -0.31
N GLY A 435 -9.45 -19.86 -1.64
CA GLY A 435 -10.16 -20.75 -2.56
C GLY A 435 -11.62 -20.30 -2.83
N LYS A 436 -12.21 -19.54 -1.91
CA LYS A 436 -13.52 -18.88 -2.04
C LYS A 436 -13.46 -17.55 -1.28
N ALA A 437 -13.98 -16.48 -1.85
CA ALA A 437 -13.89 -15.14 -1.28
C ALA A 437 -14.57 -15.02 0.11
N GLU A 438 -15.67 -15.76 0.32
CA GLU A 438 -16.43 -15.74 1.56
C GLU A 438 -15.61 -16.26 2.76
N LEU A 439 -14.61 -17.12 2.52
CA LEU A 439 -13.75 -17.66 3.56
C LEU A 439 -12.80 -16.62 4.19
N ALA A 440 -12.65 -15.44 3.57
CA ALA A 440 -11.84 -14.35 4.09
C ALA A 440 -12.65 -13.28 4.83
N LEU A 441 -13.97 -13.43 4.97
CA LEU A 441 -14.81 -12.41 5.61
C LEU A 441 -14.40 -12.10 7.06
N PRO A 442 -14.05 -13.08 7.94
CA PRO A 442 -13.55 -12.74 9.28
C PRO A 442 -12.27 -11.92 9.25
N ALA A 443 -11.36 -12.19 8.31
CA ALA A 443 -10.14 -11.40 8.14
C ALA A 443 -10.45 -9.96 7.71
N MET A 444 -11.43 -9.78 6.80
CA MET A 444 -11.83 -8.44 6.38
C MET A 444 -12.49 -7.66 7.53
N VAL A 445 -13.31 -8.33 8.37
CA VAL A 445 -13.87 -7.69 9.57
C VAL A 445 -12.77 -7.22 10.52
N VAL A 446 -11.76 -8.07 10.79
CA VAL A 446 -10.61 -7.67 11.61
C VAL A 446 -9.86 -6.50 10.95
N SER A 447 -9.53 -6.58 9.66
CA SER A 447 -8.86 -5.49 8.94
C SER A 447 -9.61 -4.15 9.06
N ALA A 448 -10.92 -4.18 8.92
CA ALA A 448 -11.75 -2.97 8.94
C ALA A 448 -12.00 -2.40 10.34
N THR A 449 -11.88 -3.20 11.41
CA THR A 449 -12.27 -2.81 12.78
C THR A 449 -11.11 -2.69 13.76
N LEU A 450 -9.94 -3.29 13.48
CA LEU A 450 -8.82 -3.34 14.42
C LEU A 450 -8.23 -1.96 14.76
N GLY A 451 -8.42 -0.96 13.90
CA GLY A 451 -7.96 0.43 14.14
C GLY A 451 -8.64 1.43 13.24
N GLY A 452 -8.40 2.72 13.51
CA GLY A 452 -8.98 3.85 12.76
C GLY A 452 -8.24 4.18 11.45
N GLY A 453 -7.24 3.40 11.05
CA GLY A 453 -6.49 3.59 9.80
C GLY A 453 -7.31 3.31 8.55
N PRO A 454 -6.76 3.64 7.37
CA PRO A 454 -7.41 3.37 6.10
C PRO A 454 -7.67 1.88 5.86
N VAL A 455 -8.74 1.59 5.12
CA VAL A 455 -9.06 0.24 4.62
C VAL A 455 -9.17 0.31 3.11
N MET A 456 -8.64 -0.71 2.42
CA MET A 456 -8.66 -0.76 0.96
C MET A 456 -9.34 -2.02 0.45
N LEU A 457 -10.10 -1.85 -0.63
CA LEU A 457 -10.58 -2.91 -1.50
C LEU A 457 -9.89 -2.79 -2.85
N TYR A 458 -9.50 -3.92 -3.42
CA TYR A 458 -9.07 -4.01 -4.81
C TYR A 458 -10.26 -4.39 -5.70
N PHE A 459 -10.40 -3.76 -6.86
CA PHE A 459 -11.55 -3.98 -7.75
C PHE A 459 -11.73 -5.47 -8.09
N GLY A 460 -12.96 -5.94 -8.03
CA GLY A 460 -13.29 -7.36 -8.18
C GLY A 460 -13.27 -8.18 -6.88
N GLN A 461 -12.60 -7.70 -5.81
CA GLN A 461 -12.59 -8.37 -4.51
C GLN A 461 -14.00 -8.57 -3.96
N GLU A 462 -14.83 -7.54 -4.07
CA GLU A 462 -16.22 -7.54 -3.57
C GLU A 462 -17.17 -8.44 -4.36
N VAL A 463 -16.73 -8.98 -5.47
CA VAL A 463 -17.48 -9.95 -6.30
C VAL A 463 -16.74 -11.27 -6.48
N GLY A 464 -15.65 -11.47 -5.73
CA GLY A 464 -14.90 -12.73 -5.68
C GLY A 464 -14.16 -13.05 -6.96
N GLU A 465 -13.35 -12.11 -7.48
CA GLU A 465 -12.47 -12.38 -8.62
C GLU A 465 -11.40 -13.41 -8.25
N PRO A 466 -11.27 -14.52 -9.00
CA PRO A 466 -10.40 -15.62 -8.60
C PRO A 466 -8.93 -15.51 -9.02
N GLY A 467 -8.55 -14.63 -9.96
CA GLY A 467 -7.19 -14.57 -10.49
C GLY A 467 -6.73 -15.91 -11.04
N LYS A 468 -7.50 -16.53 -11.94
CA LYS A 468 -7.33 -17.92 -12.33
C LYS A 468 -6.83 -18.06 -13.77
N GLY A 469 -6.02 -19.09 -14.01
CA GLY A 469 -5.57 -19.47 -15.35
C GLY A 469 -4.55 -18.48 -15.91
N GLN A 470 -4.77 -17.97 -17.12
CA GLN A 470 -3.84 -17.04 -17.78
C GLN A 470 -4.02 -15.57 -17.35
N GLU A 471 -4.82 -15.32 -16.31
CA GLU A 471 -5.08 -13.97 -15.78
C GLU A 471 -3.87 -13.39 -15.03
N GLY A 472 -2.94 -14.22 -14.56
CA GLY A 472 -1.82 -13.80 -13.72
C GLY A 472 -0.69 -13.07 -14.46
N PHE A 473 0.38 -12.77 -13.73
CA PHE A 473 1.54 -12.03 -14.23
C PHE A 473 2.38 -12.82 -15.24
N GLY A 474 2.35 -14.13 -15.15
CA GLY A 474 3.10 -15.04 -16.04
C GLY A 474 2.39 -16.38 -16.22
N GLY A 475 1.07 -16.39 -16.19
CA GLY A 475 0.24 -17.58 -16.24
C GLY A 475 -0.63 -17.71 -14.99
N ASP A 476 -0.88 -18.94 -14.51
CA ASP A 476 -1.72 -19.21 -13.34
C ASP A 476 -0.94 -19.03 -12.03
N ASP A 477 -0.75 -17.79 -11.63
CA ASP A 477 -0.06 -17.38 -10.39
C ASP A 477 -1.01 -16.80 -9.34
N ASN A 478 -2.32 -16.96 -9.52
CA ASN A 478 -3.38 -16.55 -8.60
C ASN A 478 -3.56 -15.03 -8.47
N ARG A 479 -3.00 -14.24 -9.37
CA ARG A 479 -3.10 -12.78 -9.44
C ARG A 479 -3.89 -12.33 -10.67
N THR A 480 -4.21 -11.06 -10.74
CA THR A 480 -4.70 -10.42 -11.96
C THR A 480 -3.58 -9.61 -12.58
N THR A 481 -3.27 -9.84 -13.85
CA THR A 481 -2.16 -9.20 -14.55
C THR A 481 -2.23 -7.68 -14.49
N ILE A 482 -1.06 -7.06 -14.30
CA ILE A 482 -0.86 -5.63 -14.45
C ILE A 482 0.00 -5.30 -15.69
N PHE A 483 0.45 -6.34 -16.43
CA PHE A 483 1.39 -6.21 -17.54
C PHE A 483 0.74 -6.38 -18.91
N ASP A 484 -0.51 -6.86 -18.95
CA ASP A 484 -1.20 -7.20 -20.18
C ASP A 484 -2.61 -6.58 -20.27
N TYR A 485 -3.20 -6.63 -21.46
CA TYR A 485 -4.59 -6.29 -21.68
C TYR A 485 -5.45 -7.49 -21.32
N TRP A 486 -6.42 -7.31 -20.44
CA TRP A 486 -7.25 -8.41 -19.94
C TRP A 486 -8.65 -7.94 -19.57
N GLY A 487 -9.64 -8.78 -19.76
CA GLY A 487 -10.98 -8.61 -19.24
C GLY A 487 -11.16 -9.44 -17.97
N VAL A 488 -11.49 -8.80 -16.85
CA VAL A 488 -11.60 -9.42 -15.52
C VAL A 488 -13.01 -10.00 -15.34
N PRO A 489 -13.21 -11.34 -15.34
CA PRO A 489 -14.52 -11.91 -15.64
C PRO A 489 -15.64 -11.61 -14.63
N ASN A 490 -15.36 -11.71 -13.30
CA ASN A 490 -16.40 -11.45 -12.31
C ASN A 490 -16.66 -9.96 -12.14
N HIS A 491 -15.64 -9.14 -12.27
CA HIS A 491 -15.77 -7.69 -12.33
C HIS A 491 -16.66 -7.27 -13.54
N GLN A 492 -16.44 -7.88 -14.72
CA GLN A 492 -17.24 -7.62 -15.90
C GLN A 492 -18.74 -7.98 -15.72
N LYS A 493 -19.05 -8.99 -14.87
CA LYS A 493 -20.45 -9.28 -14.51
C LYS A 493 -21.09 -8.14 -13.72
N TRP A 494 -20.35 -7.56 -12.77
CA TRP A 494 -20.81 -6.39 -12.04
C TRP A 494 -20.92 -5.17 -12.94
N MET A 495 -19.95 -4.95 -13.82
CA MET A 495 -19.93 -3.86 -14.78
C MET A 495 -21.11 -3.93 -15.76
N ASN A 496 -21.59 -5.12 -16.12
CA ASN A 496 -22.73 -5.37 -17.01
C ASN A 496 -22.71 -4.50 -18.27
N GLY A 497 -21.58 -4.53 -19.01
CA GLY A 497 -21.41 -3.78 -20.26
C GLY A 497 -21.32 -2.26 -20.11
N GLY A 498 -21.12 -1.74 -18.89
CA GLY A 498 -21.00 -0.31 -18.56
C GLY A 498 -22.23 0.27 -17.84
N LEU A 499 -23.19 -0.57 -17.45
CA LEU A 499 -24.35 -0.17 -16.63
C LEU A 499 -24.00 -0.08 -15.15
N PHE A 500 -23.00 -0.85 -14.68
CA PHE A 500 -22.50 -0.91 -13.30
C PHE A 500 -23.61 -1.18 -12.27
N ASP A 501 -24.55 -2.06 -12.62
CA ASP A 501 -25.75 -2.39 -11.84
C ASP A 501 -25.69 -3.79 -11.22
N GLY A 502 -24.68 -4.59 -11.55
CA GLY A 502 -24.48 -5.93 -11.00
C GLY A 502 -25.52 -6.97 -11.44
N HIS A 503 -26.38 -6.69 -12.42
CA HIS A 503 -27.45 -7.62 -12.85
C HIS A 503 -26.94 -8.97 -13.38
N LYS A 504 -25.65 -9.07 -13.77
CA LYS A 504 -25.05 -10.34 -14.19
C LYS A 504 -24.36 -11.11 -13.07
N LEU A 505 -24.35 -10.57 -11.86
CA LEU A 505 -23.84 -11.28 -10.69
C LEU A 505 -24.79 -12.40 -10.28
N ASN A 506 -24.25 -13.55 -9.89
CA ASN A 506 -25.03 -14.61 -9.26
C ASN A 506 -25.34 -14.27 -7.77
N GLY A 507 -26.21 -15.05 -7.14
CA GLY A 507 -26.64 -14.79 -5.76
C GLY A 507 -25.48 -14.76 -4.74
N ALA A 508 -24.47 -15.62 -4.88
CA ALA A 508 -23.30 -15.61 -3.98
C ALA A 508 -22.49 -14.32 -4.13
N GLN A 509 -22.25 -13.87 -5.37
CA GLN A 509 -21.55 -12.63 -5.67
C GLN A 509 -22.31 -11.39 -5.15
N GLN A 510 -23.63 -11.37 -5.31
CA GLN A 510 -24.48 -10.31 -4.76
C GLN A 510 -24.42 -10.27 -3.23
N ASN A 511 -24.48 -11.43 -2.58
CA ASN A 511 -24.37 -11.54 -1.12
C ASN A 511 -23.00 -11.08 -0.62
N LEU A 512 -21.92 -11.46 -1.30
CA LEU A 512 -20.57 -11.04 -0.97
C LEU A 512 -20.44 -9.51 -1.05
N ARG A 513 -20.89 -8.89 -2.17
CA ARG A 513 -20.86 -7.44 -2.35
C ARG A 513 -21.71 -6.72 -1.29
N ASN A 514 -22.89 -7.24 -0.96
CA ASN A 514 -23.74 -6.68 0.09
C ASN A 514 -23.09 -6.77 1.47
N TYR A 515 -22.36 -7.85 1.74
CA TYR A 515 -21.60 -7.98 2.99
C TYR A 515 -20.50 -6.89 3.10
N TYR A 516 -19.72 -6.69 2.04
CA TYR A 516 -18.72 -5.61 2.01
C TYR A 516 -19.37 -4.23 2.18
N LYS A 517 -20.49 -3.99 1.51
CA LYS A 517 -21.27 -2.75 1.65
C LYS A 517 -21.70 -2.51 3.11
N GLN A 518 -22.23 -3.53 3.79
CA GLN A 518 -22.67 -3.43 5.18
C GLN A 518 -21.47 -3.24 6.13
N LEU A 519 -20.41 -4.03 5.97
CA LEU A 519 -19.20 -3.89 6.78
C LEU A 519 -18.62 -2.48 6.72
N LEU A 520 -18.41 -1.96 5.52
CA LEU A 520 -17.83 -0.63 5.32
C LEU A 520 -18.79 0.49 5.73
N LYS A 521 -20.12 0.29 5.62
CA LYS A 521 -21.12 1.20 6.19
C LYS A 521 -20.96 1.33 7.70
N VAL A 522 -20.79 0.22 8.39
CA VAL A 522 -20.63 0.15 9.85
C VAL A 522 -19.31 0.82 10.25
N THR A 523 -18.20 0.41 9.65
CA THR A 523 -16.86 0.84 10.09
C THR A 523 -16.55 2.29 9.74
N SER A 524 -16.95 2.75 8.54
CA SER A 524 -16.65 4.11 8.06
C SER A 524 -17.26 5.24 8.91
N LYS A 525 -18.27 4.94 9.73
CA LYS A 525 -18.96 5.92 10.59
C LYS A 525 -18.82 5.64 12.08
N SER A 526 -18.16 4.53 12.44
CA SER A 526 -18.06 4.10 13.83
C SER A 526 -17.03 4.96 14.59
N ASP A 527 -17.49 5.72 15.58
CA ASP A 527 -16.61 6.48 16.47
C ASP A 527 -15.68 5.55 17.26
N ALA A 528 -16.16 4.38 17.65
CA ALA A 528 -15.36 3.38 18.35
C ALA A 528 -14.20 2.85 17.47
N VAL A 529 -14.41 2.67 16.16
CA VAL A 529 -13.35 2.26 15.22
C VAL A 529 -12.39 3.41 14.94
N LEU A 530 -12.91 4.61 14.65
CA LEU A 530 -12.13 5.76 14.22
C LEU A 530 -11.26 6.33 15.34
N ASN A 531 -11.87 6.60 16.49
CA ASN A 531 -11.30 7.39 17.56
C ASN A 531 -11.18 6.62 18.88
N GLY A 532 -11.72 5.40 18.90
CA GLY A 532 -11.79 4.58 20.11
C GLY A 532 -10.47 3.87 20.43
N LYS A 533 -10.42 3.39 21.67
CA LYS A 533 -9.38 2.48 22.14
C LYS A 533 -9.72 1.05 21.78
N ILE A 534 -8.72 0.20 21.74
CA ILE A 534 -8.86 -1.25 21.62
C ILE A 534 -8.58 -1.92 22.94
N TYR A 535 -9.33 -2.95 23.26
CA TYR A 535 -9.12 -3.83 24.39
C TYR A 535 -9.32 -5.28 23.93
N GLU A 536 -8.31 -6.11 24.08
CA GLU A 536 -8.48 -7.56 23.86
C GLU A 536 -9.23 -8.16 25.03
N VAL A 537 -10.26 -8.93 24.73
CA VAL A 537 -11.05 -9.59 25.76
C VAL A 537 -10.67 -11.05 25.90
N PRO A 538 -10.58 -11.56 27.15
CA PRO A 538 -10.40 -12.98 27.37
C PRO A 538 -11.52 -13.78 26.73
N VAL A 539 -11.16 -14.86 26.07
CA VAL A 539 -12.09 -15.80 25.44
C VAL A 539 -11.97 -17.14 26.15
N THR A 540 -13.04 -17.59 26.76
CA THR A 540 -13.09 -18.86 27.48
C THR A 540 -14.19 -19.76 26.92
N GLY A 541 -14.05 -21.08 27.07
CA GLY A 541 -14.97 -22.06 26.54
C GLY A 541 -14.35 -22.95 25.48
N ASN A 542 -15.18 -23.48 24.57
CA ASN A 542 -14.69 -24.28 23.45
C ASN A 542 -14.06 -23.40 22.38
N MET A 543 -12.79 -23.08 22.59
CA MET A 543 -11.99 -22.28 21.68
C MET A 543 -10.67 -22.96 21.38
N ASN A 544 -10.11 -22.62 20.27
CA ASN A 544 -8.75 -22.95 19.87
C ASN A 544 -8.01 -21.67 19.45
N ASN A 545 -6.85 -21.79 18.85
CA ASN A 545 -6.07 -20.68 18.31
C ASN A 545 -6.68 -20.03 17.05
N ARG A 546 -7.96 -20.23 16.78
CA ARG A 546 -8.70 -19.72 15.62
C ARG A 546 -9.80 -18.73 15.98
N MET A 547 -10.10 -18.49 17.25
CA MET A 547 -11.08 -17.50 17.66
C MET A 547 -10.41 -16.27 18.28
N TYR A 548 -10.73 -15.08 17.77
CA TYR A 548 -10.22 -13.81 18.25
C TYR A 548 -11.35 -12.87 18.63
N ALA A 549 -11.21 -12.19 19.76
CA ALA A 549 -12.18 -11.22 20.23
C ALA A 549 -11.51 -9.96 20.79
N PHE A 550 -12.09 -8.81 20.49
CA PHE A 550 -11.66 -7.52 21.03
C PHE A 550 -12.80 -6.53 21.09
N ILE A 551 -12.67 -5.53 21.93
CA ILE A 551 -13.59 -4.41 22.02
C ILE A 551 -12.94 -3.16 21.44
N ARG A 552 -13.71 -2.47 20.59
CA ARG A 552 -13.44 -1.06 20.24
C ARG A 552 -14.37 -0.20 21.05
N TYR A 553 -13.85 0.80 21.75
CA TYR A 553 -14.68 1.66 22.58
C TYR A 553 -14.25 3.11 22.57
N SER A 554 -15.22 4.00 22.54
CA SER A 554 -15.08 5.45 22.70
C SER A 554 -16.03 5.93 23.81
N GLY A 555 -16.07 7.24 24.03
CA GLY A 555 -17.06 7.82 24.94
C GLY A 555 -18.52 7.67 24.49
N LYS A 556 -18.74 7.33 23.20
CA LYS A 556 -20.07 7.32 22.57
C LYS A 556 -20.51 5.92 22.11
N GLN A 557 -19.59 5.02 21.86
CA GLN A 557 -19.88 3.73 21.20
C GLN A 557 -18.99 2.62 21.74
N ARG A 558 -19.52 1.41 21.82
CA ARG A 558 -18.82 0.19 22.18
C ARG A 558 -19.18 -0.90 21.20
N LEU A 559 -18.15 -1.52 20.61
CA LEU A 559 -18.29 -2.63 19.67
C LEU A 559 -17.50 -3.82 20.18
N LEU A 560 -18.15 -4.95 20.36
CA LEU A 560 -17.49 -6.24 20.49
C LEU A 560 -17.34 -6.85 19.09
N VAL A 561 -16.10 -7.11 18.70
CA VAL A 561 -15.77 -7.81 17.46
C VAL A 561 -15.28 -9.21 17.81
N VAL A 562 -15.91 -10.22 17.23
CA VAL A 562 -15.51 -11.63 17.41
C VAL A 562 -15.39 -12.29 16.04
N ALA A 563 -14.30 -13.01 15.80
CA ALA A 563 -14.00 -13.67 14.54
C ALA A 563 -13.61 -15.13 14.78
N ASN A 564 -14.21 -16.04 14.02
CA ASN A 564 -13.87 -17.44 13.94
C ASN A 564 -13.16 -17.72 12.61
N PHE A 565 -11.89 -18.10 12.67
CA PHE A 565 -11.05 -18.46 11.52
C PHE A 565 -11.02 -19.97 11.24
N ASP A 566 -11.66 -20.80 12.09
CA ASP A 566 -11.72 -22.23 11.82
C ASP A 566 -12.63 -22.52 10.63
N ARG A 567 -12.15 -23.35 9.71
CA ARG A 567 -12.87 -23.66 8.46
C ARG A 567 -14.00 -24.69 8.65
N ASN A 568 -13.97 -25.46 9.74
CA ASN A 568 -14.80 -26.64 9.90
C ASN A 568 -15.64 -26.61 11.18
N GLN A 569 -15.17 -25.89 12.21
CA GLN A 569 -15.78 -25.98 13.55
C GLN A 569 -16.58 -24.74 13.90
N THR A 570 -17.77 -24.95 14.39
CA THR A 570 -18.50 -23.94 15.17
C THR A 570 -17.80 -23.78 16.51
N LEU A 571 -17.36 -22.56 16.83
CA LEU A 571 -16.68 -22.24 18.08
C LEU A 571 -17.63 -21.49 19.01
N SER A 572 -17.70 -21.94 20.28
CA SER A 572 -18.46 -21.28 21.34
C SER A 572 -17.50 -20.83 22.43
N ALA A 573 -17.67 -19.60 22.89
CA ALA A 573 -16.88 -19.02 23.95
C ALA A 573 -17.73 -18.09 24.83
N ASN A 574 -17.29 -17.87 26.06
CA ASN A 574 -17.77 -16.78 26.91
C ASN A 574 -16.75 -15.62 26.82
N ILE A 575 -17.22 -14.48 26.38
CA ILE A 575 -16.41 -13.26 26.26
C ILE A 575 -16.59 -12.47 27.55
N GLU A 576 -15.51 -12.33 28.31
CA GLU A 576 -15.51 -11.54 29.54
C GLU A 576 -15.26 -10.06 29.21
N ILE A 577 -16.25 -9.22 29.46
CA ILE A 577 -16.15 -7.77 29.26
C ILE A 577 -15.82 -7.12 30.60
N PRO A 578 -14.77 -6.28 30.68
CA PRO A 578 -14.43 -5.60 31.92
C PRO A 578 -15.57 -4.71 32.43
N ASP A 579 -15.80 -4.70 33.75
CA ASP A 579 -16.83 -3.88 34.41
C ASP A 579 -16.78 -2.40 34.02
N GLN A 580 -15.58 -1.88 33.77
CA GLN A 580 -15.37 -0.49 33.34
C GLN A 580 -15.85 -0.21 31.91
N VAL A 581 -16.03 -1.27 31.09
CA VAL A 581 -16.53 -1.17 29.71
C VAL A 581 -18.03 -1.42 29.70
N LEU A 582 -18.50 -2.46 30.38
CA LEU A 582 -19.91 -2.82 30.52
C LEU A 582 -20.16 -3.45 31.88
N LYS A 583 -21.07 -2.87 32.65
CA LYS A 583 -21.64 -3.48 33.85
C LYS A 583 -23.14 -3.55 33.68
N ALA A 584 -23.62 -4.65 33.10
CA ALA A 584 -25.04 -4.86 32.90
C ALA A 584 -25.70 -5.37 34.19
N LYS A 585 -26.57 -4.56 34.81
CA LYS A 585 -27.38 -4.96 35.99
C LYS A 585 -28.56 -5.84 35.60
N SER A 586 -28.96 -5.83 34.33
CA SER A 586 -30.05 -6.63 33.75
C SER A 586 -29.70 -7.01 32.32
N SER A 587 -30.50 -7.88 31.69
CA SER A 587 -30.32 -8.17 30.26
C SER A 587 -30.41 -6.90 29.41
N VAL A 588 -29.47 -6.73 28.48
CA VAL A 588 -29.35 -5.54 27.62
C VAL A 588 -29.61 -5.94 26.17
N PRO A 589 -30.55 -5.28 25.47
CA PRO A 589 -30.70 -5.47 24.03
C PRO A 589 -29.50 -4.84 23.28
N VAL A 590 -28.94 -5.60 22.33
CA VAL A 590 -27.81 -5.18 21.50
C VAL A 590 -28.09 -5.46 20.03
N THR A 591 -27.27 -4.91 19.15
CA THR A 591 -27.41 -5.10 17.71
C THR A 591 -26.16 -5.73 17.13
N GLU A 592 -26.31 -6.84 16.42
CA GLU A 592 -25.27 -7.36 15.54
C GLU A 592 -25.33 -6.57 14.23
N LEU A 593 -24.28 -5.77 13.97
CA LEU A 593 -24.33 -4.71 12.96
C LEU A 593 -24.16 -5.20 11.51
N LEU A 594 -23.60 -6.41 11.29
CA LEU A 594 -23.42 -6.94 9.93
C LEU A 594 -24.71 -7.52 9.35
N THR A 595 -25.63 -7.97 10.23
CA THR A 595 -26.92 -8.57 9.85
C THR A 595 -28.14 -7.76 10.33
N ASP A 596 -27.91 -6.68 11.09
CA ASP A 596 -28.94 -5.88 11.80
C ASP A 596 -29.80 -6.70 12.80
N LYS A 597 -29.30 -7.89 13.22
CA LYS A 597 -29.99 -8.78 14.13
C LYS A 597 -29.97 -8.23 15.56
N LYS A 598 -31.14 -8.18 16.18
CA LYS A 598 -31.26 -7.85 17.61
C LYS A 598 -30.94 -9.09 18.45
N LEU A 599 -30.10 -8.91 19.46
CA LEU A 599 -29.67 -9.91 20.42
C LEU A 599 -29.90 -9.38 21.84
N ASN A 600 -29.87 -10.25 22.83
CA ASN A 600 -29.86 -9.84 24.23
C ASN A 600 -28.58 -10.36 24.89
N ILE A 601 -27.84 -9.47 25.52
CA ILE A 601 -26.72 -9.82 26.38
C ILE A 601 -27.29 -10.11 27.78
N PRO A 602 -26.95 -11.23 28.42
CA PRO A 602 -27.40 -11.52 29.80
C PRO A 602 -26.85 -10.49 30.78
N ALA A 603 -27.46 -10.42 31.97
CA ALA A 603 -26.91 -9.63 33.08
C ALA A 603 -25.50 -10.14 33.45
N GLY A 604 -24.60 -9.23 33.82
CA GLY A 604 -23.21 -9.56 34.17
C GLY A 604 -22.20 -9.09 33.13
N THR A 605 -21.03 -9.68 33.18
CA THR A 605 -19.88 -9.31 32.33
C THR A 605 -19.56 -10.33 31.25
N ASN A 606 -20.19 -11.48 31.26
CA ASN A 606 -19.94 -12.58 30.33
C ASN A 606 -20.96 -12.62 29.19
N ILE A 607 -20.46 -12.47 27.95
CA ILE A 607 -21.28 -12.58 26.75
C ILE A 607 -21.01 -13.94 26.10
N PRO A 608 -22.00 -14.85 26.08
CA PRO A 608 -21.88 -16.09 25.34
C PRO A 608 -22.00 -15.82 23.85
N VAL A 609 -21.00 -16.26 23.07
CA VAL A 609 -21.01 -16.19 21.62
C VAL A 609 -20.83 -17.56 21.01
N THR A 610 -21.51 -17.79 19.89
CA THR A 610 -21.36 -18.98 19.07
C THR A 610 -21.23 -18.53 17.62
N LEU A 611 -20.11 -18.86 17.01
CA LEU A 611 -19.78 -18.49 15.63
C LEU A 611 -19.65 -19.74 14.77
N ALA A 612 -20.39 -19.77 13.68
CA ALA A 612 -20.22 -20.77 12.63
C ALA A 612 -18.77 -20.75 12.08
N PRO A 613 -18.33 -21.79 11.36
CA PRO A 613 -17.05 -21.75 10.67
C PRO A 613 -16.91 -20.50 9.82
N VAL A 614 -15.70 -19.91 9.82
CA VAL A 614 -15.32 -18.76 8.99
C VAL A 614 -16.34 -17.62 9.03
N SER A 615 -16.69 -17.19 10.22
CA SER A 615 -17.66 -16.10 10.42
C SER A 615 -17.16 -15.07 11.44
N ALA A 616 -17.77 -13.90 11.42
CA ALA A 616 -17.51 -12.86 12.41
C ALA A 616 -18.79 -12.12 12.77
N GLN A 617 -18.79 -11.49 13.93
CA GLN A 617 -19.85 -10.60 14.41
C GLN A 617 -19.26 -9.28 14.89
N VAL A 618 -20.02 -8.22 14.69
CA VAL A 618 -19.75 -6.87 15.23
C VAL A 618 -20.98 -6.47 16.04
N ILE A 619 -20.87 -6.55 17.35
CA ILE A 619 -21.99 -6.34 18.27
C ILE A 619 -21.86 -4.97 18.94
N GLU A 620 -22.83 -4.10 18.76
CA GLU A 620 -22.91 -2.79 19.43
C GLU A 620 -23.73 -2.90 20.71
N PHE A 621 -23.20 -2.36 21.83
CA PHE A 621 -23.80 -2.42 23.16
C PHE A 621 -23.58 -1.17 24.03
#